data_ecc469dda7bb6d92620bfce89b8ac4e8
#
_entry.id   ecc469dda7bb6d92620bfce89b8ac4e8
#
_cell.length_a   1.000
_cell.length_b   1.000
_cell.length_c   1.000
_cell.angle_alpha   90.00
_cell.angle_beta   90.00
_cell.angle_gamma   90.00
#
_symmetry.space_group_name_H-M   'P 1'
#
loop_
_entity.id
_entity.type
_entity.pdbx_description
1 polymer ?
#
loop_
_entity_poly.entity_id
_entity_poly.type
_entity_poly.pdbx_seq_one_letter_code
_entity_poly.pdbx_strand_id
1 'polypeptide(L)'
;MLKTLLLFIATALAEIVGCYLPWLWLKQGKPAWLLLPAAASLALFAWLLTLHDTAGAGRVYAAYGGVYIGVALVWLWAVDGIRPTPWDVAGVLVALAGMAIIMPQPAR
;
A
#
# COMPACT_ATOMS: atom_id res chain seq x y z
N MET A 1 14.36 4.65 -9.79
CA MET A 1 12.99 5.11 -9.49
C MET A 1 11.92 4.08 -9.81
N LEU A 2 11.94 3.48 -10.99
CA LEU A 2 10.95 2.45 -11.34
C LEU A 2 11.00 1.25 -10.40
N LYS A 3 12.21 0.76 -10.08
CA LYS A 3 12.37 -0.36 -9.16
C LYS A 3 11.75 -0.04 -7.79
N THR A 4 11.99 1.15 -7.27
CA THR A 4 11.44 1.60 -5.98
C THR A 4 9.92 1.67 -6.04
N LEU A 5 9.37 2.23 -7.12
CA LEU A 5 7.92 2.33 -7.29
C LEU A 5 7.27 0.95 -7.35
N LEU A 6 7.84 0.02 -8.12
CA LEU A 6 7.33 -1.34 -8.22
C LEU A 6 7.41 -2.06 -6.88
N LEU A 7 8.47 -1.83 -6.11
CA LEU A 7 8.61 -2.43 -4.80
C LEU A 7 7.56 -1.86 -3.83
N PHE A 8 7.29 -0.56 -3.86
CA PHE A 8 6.22 0.04 -3.07
C PHE A 8 4.85 -0.52 -3.45
N ILE A 9 4.58 -0.71 -4.74
CA ILE A 9 3.32 -1.28 -5.20
C ILE A 9 3.16 -2.71 -4.67
N ALA A 10 4.20 -3.54 -4.77
CA ALA A 10 4.18 -4.90 -4.24
C ALA A 10 3.94 -4.90 -2.72
N THR A 11 4.60 -3.99 -2.00
CA THR A 11 4.44 -3.82 -0.56
C THR A 11 3.01 -3.45 -0.21
N ALA A 12 2.43 -2.51 -0.95
CA ALA A 12 1.05 -2.08 -0.74
C ALA A 12 0.05 -3.21 -0.98
N LEU A 13 0.24 -4.00 -2.03
CA LEU A 13 -0.62 -5.13 -2.31
C LEU A 13 -0.54 -6.17 -1.20
N ALA A 14 0.66 -6.45 -0.69
CA ALA A 14 0.83 -7.39 0.42
C ALA A 14 0.10 -6.93 1.67
N GLU A 15 0.17 -5.63 1.98
CA GLU A 15 -0.54 -5.07 3.14
C GLU A 15 -2.05 -5.11 2.93
N ILE A 16 -2.52 -4.70 1.76
CA ILE A 16 -3.97 -4.67 1.48
C ILE A 16 -4.55 -6.07 1.55
N VAL A 17 -3.91 -7.07 0.94
CA VAL A 17 -4.38 -8.46 1.02
C VAL A 17 -4.38 -8.94 2.47
N GLY A 18 -3.31 -8.64 3.22
CA GLY A 18 -3.20 -9.05 4.61
C GLY A 18 -4.24 -8.43 5.51
N CYS A 19 -4.74 -7.25 5.19
CA CYS A 19 -5.80 -6.59 5.95
C CYS A 19 -7.19 -6.91 5.40
N TYR A 20 -7.32 -7.15 4.10
CA TYR A 20 -8.60 -7.46 3.47
C TYR A 20 -9.16 -8.82 3.90
N LEU A 21 -8.29 -9.83 4.04
CA LEU A 21 -8.74 -11.17 4.44
C LEU A 21 -9.38 -11.20 5.83
N PRO A 22 -8.81 -10.56 6.88
CA PRO A 22 -9.51 -10.44 8.14
C PRO A 22 -10.82 -9.66 8.03
N TRP A 23 -10.86 -8.64 7.16
CA TRP A 23 -12.07 -7.86 6.92
C TRP A 23 -13.18 -8.76 6.37
N LEU A 24 -12.85 -9.66 5.42
CA LEU A 24 -13.82 -10.62 4.89
C LEU A 24 -14.37 -11.51 5.99
N TRP A 25 -13.52 -11.96 6.90
CA TRP A 25 -13.94 -12.79 8.01
C TRP A 25 -14.90 -12.06 8.93
N LEU A 26 -14.52 -10.84 9.35
CA LEU A 26 -15.27 -10.09 10.35
C LEU A 26 -16.53 -9.43 9.80
N LYS A 27 -16.51 -8.98 8.54
CA LYS A 27 -17.62 -8.19 7.96
C LYS A 27 -18.49 -9.00 7.00
N GLN A 28 -17.93 -10.00 6.33
CA GLN A 28 -18.64 -10.76 5.31
C GLN A 28 -18.95 -12.20 5.74
N GLY A 29 -18.63 -12.56 6.97
CA GLY A 29 -18.91 -13.89 7.50
C GLY A 29 -18.12 -15.02 6.85
N LYS A 30 -16.97 -14.71 6.25
CA LYS A 30 -16.11 -15.72 5.64
C LYS A 30 -15.37 -16.53 6.72
N PRO A 31 -14.82 -17.71 6.36
CA PRO A 31 -14.16 -18.57 7.35
C PRO A 31 -12.94 -17.93 8.01
N ALA A 32 -12.72 -18.22 9.29
CA ALA A 32 -11.60 -17.70 10.04
C ALA A 32 -10.24 -18.21 9.56
N TRP A 33 -10.18 -19.33 8.78
CA TRP A 33 -8.91 -19.83 8.26
C TRP A 33 -8.22 -18.81 7.35
N LEU A 34 -8.97 -17.82 6.83
CA LEU A 34 -8.39 -16.74 6.03
C LEU A 34 -7.34 -15.95 6.79
N LEU A 35 -7.34 -16.03 8.13
CA LEU A 35 -6.31 -15.38 8.94
C LEU A 35 -4.91 -15.96 8.70
N LEU A 36 -4.79 -17.20 8.23
CA LEU A 36 -3.48 -17.79 7.93
C LEU A 36 -2.80 -17.13 6.73
N PRO A 37 -3.44 -17.05 5.54
CA PRO A 37 -2.84 -16.29 4.44
C PRO A 37 -2.72 -14.80 4.75
N ALA A 38 -3.60 -14.25 5.58
CA ALA A 38 -3.50 -12.85 6.01
C ALA A 38 -2.19 -12.62 6.78
N ALA A 39 -1.88 -13.50 7.73
CA ALA A 39 -0.64 -13.39 8.50
C ALA A 39 0.59 -13.53 7.60
N ALA A 40 0.55 -14.46 6.64
CA ALA A 40 1.64 -14.64 5.69
C ALA A 40 1.84 -13.39 4.83
N SER A 41 0.75 -12.79 4.36
CA SER A 41 0.81 -11.58 3.54
C SER A 41 1.37 -10.38 4.32
N LEU A 42 0.96 -10.23 5.59
CA LEU A 42 1.50 -9.15 6.45
C LEU A 42 2.98 -9.37 6.78
N ALA A 43 3.41 -10.62 6.95
CA ALA A 43 4.82 -10.92 7.14
C ALA A 43 5.63 -10.56 5.88
N LEU A 44 5.10 -10.86 4.71
CA LEU A 44 5.70 -10.46 3.45
C LEU A 44 5.77 -8.94 3.33
N PHE A 45 4.70 -8.26 3.69
CA PHE A 45 4.65 -6.80 3.71
C PHE A 45 5.78 -6.22 4.57
N ALA A 46 5.92 -6.72 5.79
CA ALA A 46 6.96 -6.23 6.70
C ALA A 46 8.36 -6.47 6.12
N TRP A 47 8.58 -7.62 5.51
CA TRP A 47 9.86 -7.93 4.87
C TRP A 47 10.12 -7.02 3.67
N LEU A 48 9.12 -6.81 2.82
CA LEU A 48 9.26 -5.94 1.64
C LEU A 48 9.64 -4.52 2.03
N LEU A 49 9.13 -4.01 3.16
CA LEU A 49 9.51 -2.68 3.64
C LEU A 49 10.99 -2.56 3.95
N THR A 50 11.64 -3.66 4.34
CA THR A 50 13.07 -3.63 4.65
C THR A 50 13.95 -3.57 3.40
N LEU A 51 13.39 -3.80 2.22
CA LEU A 51 14.13 -3.80 0.97
C LEU A 51 14.29 -2.41 0.37
N HIS A 52 13.63 -1.41 0.94
CA HIS A 52 13.74 -0.04 0.44
C HIS A 52 15.05 0.59 0.90
N ASP A 53 15.81 1.05 -0.07
CA ASP A 53 17.14 1.60 0.16
C ASP A 53 17.03 3.11 0.33
N THR A 54 16.63 3.54 1.53
CA THR A 54 16.53 4.96 1.85
C THR A 54 16.87 5.19 3.32
N ALA A 55 17.22 6.42 3.65
CA ALA A 55 17.63 6.78 5.00
C ALA A 55 16.41 6.95 5.92
N GLY A 56 16.35 6.12 6.94
CA GLY A 56 15.34 6.24 7.99
C GLY A 56 14.02 5.57 7.67
N ALA A 57 13.51 4.80 8.63
CA ALA A 57 12.26 4.07 8.48
C ALA A 57 11.07 5.03 8.28
N GLY A 58 11.07 6.16 8.98
CA GLY A 58 9.97 7.13 8.86
C GLY A 58 9.82 7.68 7.44
N ARG A 59 10.94 7.90 6.76
CA ARG A 59 10.91 8.39 5.38
C ARG A 59 10.38 7.33 4.42
N VAL A 60 10.73 6.07 4.65
CA VAL A 60 10.18 4.95 3.88
C VAL A 60 8.66 4.91 4.04
N TYR A 61 8.18 4.99 5.27
CA TYR A 61 6.73 4.95 5.53
C TYR A 61 6.01 6.13 4.90
N ALA A 62 6.61 7.32 4.95
CA ALA A 62 5.99 8.52 4.36
C ALA A 62 5.86 8.40 2.84
N ALA A 63 6.92 7.95 2.17
CA ALA A 63 6.90 7.75 0.72
C ALA A 63 5.96 6.60 0.33
N TYR A 64 6.00 5.51 1.08
CA TYR A 64 5.13 4.36 0.87
C TYR A 64 3.66 4.75 0.99
N GLY A 65 3.32 5.60 1.97
CA GLY A 65 1.94 6.04 2.18
C GLY A 65 1.32 6.67 0.93
N GLY A 66 2.09 7.46 0.19
CA GLY A 66 1.62 8.07 -1.05
C GLY A 66 1.30 7.02 -2.12
N VAL A 67 2.19 6.06 -2.30
CA VAL A 67 1.97 4.97 -3.26
C VAL A 67 0.81 4.08 -2.80
N TYR A 68 0.73 3.81 -1.50
CA TYR A 68 -0.34 3.00 -0.92
C TYR A 68 -1.72 3.59 -1.26
N ILE A 69 -1.89 4.90 -1.13
CA ILE A 69 -3.16 5.55 -1.43
C ILE A 69 -3.56 5.30 -2.88
N GLY A 70 -2.61 5.40 -3.81
CA GLY A 70 -2.88 5.11 -5.22
C GLY A 70 -3.29 3.66 -5.45
N VAL A 71 -2.56 2.71 -4.85
CA VAL A 71 -2.86 1.28 -4.97
C VAL A 71 -4.23 0.97 -4.35
N ALA A 72 -4.53 1.58 -3.20
CA ALA A 72 -5.81 1.37 -2.53
C ALA A 72 -6.98 1.84 -3.39
N LEU A 73 -6.81 2.92 -4.15
CA LEU A 73 -7.84 3.41 -5.05
C LEU A 73 -8.07 2.48 -6.23
N VAL A 74 -7.00 1.91 -6.78
CA VAL A 74 -7.12 0.89 -7.82
C VAL A 74 -7.84 -0.34 -7.26
N TRP A 75 -7.53 -0.72 -6.02
CA TRP A 75 -8.21 -1.82 -5.34
C TRP A 75 -9.71 -1.54 -5.18
N LEU A 76 -10.06 -0.32 -4.78
CA LEU A 76 -11.45 0.10 -4.64
C LEU A 76 -12.21 -0.14 -5.95
N TRP A 77 -11.60 0.20 -7.06
CA TRP A 77 -12.22 0.04 -8.37
C TRP A 77 -12.24 -1.41 -8.82
N ALA A 78 -11.09 -2.08 -8.76
CA ALA A 78 -10.94 -3.42 -9.33
C ALA A 78 -11.56 -4.52 -8.47
N VAL A 79 -11.45 -4.41 -7.15
CA VAL A 79 -11.90 -5.47 -6.22
C VAL A 79 -13.23 -5.11 -5.58
N ASP A 80 -13.38 -3.91 -5.06
CA ASP A 80 -14.61 -3.49 -4.41
C ASP A 80 -15.70 -3.10 -5.40
N GLY A 81 -15.34 -2.87 -6.65
CA GLY A 81 -16.30 -2.53 -7.70
C GLY A 81 -16.85 -1.13 -7.60
N ILE A 82 -16.21 -0.26 -6.84
CA ILE A 82 -16.65 1.14 -6.64
C ILE A 82 -15.80 2.05 -7.52
N ARG A 83 -16.44 2.82 -8.36
CA ARG A 83 -15.74 3.74 -9.26
C ARG A 83 -15.20 4.93 -8.48
N PRO A 84 -13.90 5.26 -8.61
CA PRO A 84 -13.34 6.43 -7.92
C PRO A 84 -14.01 7.72 -8.36
N THR A 85 -14.23 8.60 -7.38
CA THR A 85 -14.81 9.92 -7.61
C THR A 85 -13.71 10.93 -7.95
N PRO A 86 -14.07 12.12 -8.48
CA PRO A 86 -13.06 13.18 -8.66
C PRO A 86 -12.35 13.57 -7.36
N TRP A 87 -13.03 13.47 -6.21
CA TRP A 87 -12.40 13.72 -4.91
C TRP A 87 -11.31 12.70 -4.62
N ASP A 88 -11.58 11.42 -4.93
CA ASP A 88 -10.59 10.35 -4.76
C ASP A 88 -9.36 10.61 -5.63
N VAL A 89 -9.59 10.95 -6.89
CA VAL A 89 -8.50 11.21 -7.83
C VAL A 89 -7.66 12.41 -7.40
N ALA A 90 -8.31 13.49 -6.96
CA ALA A 90 -7.60 14.67 -6.48
C ALA A 90 -6.72 14.32 -5.27
N GLY A 91 -7.26 13.55 -4.32
CA GLY A 91 -6.50 13.13 -3.14
C GLY A 91 -5.29 12.29 -3.50
N VAL A 92 -5.44 11.34 -4.44
CA VAL A 92 -4.33 10.51 -4.90
C VAL A 92 -3.25 11.35 -5.55
N LEU A 93 -3.64 12.31 -6.40
CA LEU A 93 -2.65 13.17 -7.07
C LEU A 93 -1.83 13.97 -6.06
N VAL A 94 -2.47 14.51 -5.03
CA VAL A 94 -1.77 15.24 -3.97
C VAL A 94 -0.83 14.32 -3.21
N ALA A 95 -1.28 13.11 -2.87
CA ALA A 95 -0.48 12.13 -2.14
C ALA A 95 0.75 11.71 -2.94
N LEU A 96 0.58 11.45 -4.24
CA LEU A 96 1.69 11.08 -5.11
C LEU A 96 2.68 12.23 -5.29
N ALA A 97 2.18 13.47 -5.35
CA ALA A 97 3.04 14.65 -5.39
C ALA A 97 3.87 14.74 -4.12
N GLY A 98 3.26 14.51 -2.96
CA GLY A 98 3.98 14.50 -1.68
C GLY A 98 5.06 13.43 -1.64
N MET A 99 4.74 12.22 -2.09
CA MET A 99 5.72 11.12 -2.18
C MET A 99 6.87 11.49 -3.12
N ALA A 100 6.55 12.09 -4.26
CA ALA A 100 7.56 12.46 -5.25
C ALA A 100 8.52 13.53 -4.71
N ILE A 101 8.08 14.34 -3.75
CA ILE A 101 8.94 15.32 -3.09
C ILE A 101 9.84 14.63 -2.06
N ILE A 102 9.32 13.66 -1.33
CA ILE A 102 10.05 13.00 -0.24
C ILE A 102 11.14 12.07 -0.76
N MET A 103 10.81 11.28 -1.80
CA MET A 103 11.68 10.20 -2.27
C MET A 103 13.06 10.67 -2.76
N PRO A 104 13.16 11.65 -3.67
CA PRO A 104 14.44 12.00 -4.27
C PRO A 104 15.20 13.09 -3.50
N GLN A 105 15.19 13.02 -2.16
CA GLN A 105 15.92 14.02 -1.38
C GLN A 105 17.42 13.93 -1.63
N PRO A 106 18.12 15.07 -1.64
CA PRO A 106 19.57 15.05 -1.75
C PRO A 106 20.20 14.33 -0.56
N ALA A 107 21.29 13.62 -0.80
CA ALA A 107 22.06 12.99 0.27
C ALA A 107 22.69 14.08 1.16
N ARG A 108 22.80 13.76 2.45
CA ARG A 108 23.44 14.67 3.43
C ARG A 108 24.63 14.00 4.06
#